data_0086be45aa3d1612e13693fce82f500b
#
_entry.id   0086be45aa3d1612e13693fce82f500b
#
_cell.length_a   1.000
_cell.length_b   1.000
_cell.length_c   1.000
_cell.angle_alpha   90.00
_cell.angle_beta   90.00
_cell.angle_gamma   90.00
#
_symmetry.space_group_name_H-M   'P 1'
#
loop_
_entity.id
_entity.type
_entity.pdbx_description
1 polymer ?
#
loop_
_entity_poly.entity_id
_entity_poly.type
_entity_poly.pdbx_seq_one_letter_code
_entity_poly.pdbx_strand_id
1 'polypeptide(L)'
;HLFSQLQTRKNAVTGLDFEVIPFGDEPLDKEIADFIEEQLNGIESFEDVENDLLDAIGKGFAVSEILWGYDEGHVVVQDIKTRHQKRFFWDTLDDSFKVRTKDAPEGILLPANKFIVHRYKARSGHTSRAGILRVVAWMYLFKNYDLKDWVSFAEIYGLPLRLGKYAPGASDSDKAALMQALIQIGSDAA
;
A
#
# COMPACT_ATOMS: atom_id res chain seq x y z
N HIS A 1 -6.16 4.06 8.32
CA HIS A 1 -6.41 2.73 8.89
C HIS A 1 -5.87 1.60 7.99
N LEU A 2 -6.24 1.53 6.67
CA LEU A 2 -5.72 0.51 5.75
C LEU A 2 -4.18 0.55 5.65
N PHE A 3 -3.61 1.74 5.48
CA PHE A 3 -2.15 1.94 5.45
C PHE A 3 -1.49 1.39 6.73
N SER A 4 -2.01 1.75 7.90
CA SER A 4 -1.49 1.30 9.19
C SER A 4 -1.50 -0.24 9.30
N GLN A 5 -2.59 -0.90 8.89
CA GLN A 5 -2.69 -2.37 8.93
C GLN A 5 -1.71 -3.06 7.97
N LEU A 6 -1.49 -2.47 6.80
CA LEU A 6 -0.51 -2.99 5.85
C LEU A 6 0.92 -2.81 6.39
N GLN A 7 1.21 -1.64 6.95
CA GLN A 7 2.52 -1.35 7.52
C GLN A 7 2.84 -2.25 8.73
N THR A 8 1.87 -2.52 9.60
CA THR A 8 2.05 -3.47 10.71
C THR A 8 2.48 -4.86 10.23
N ARG A 9 1.91 -5.33 9.11
CA ARG A 9 2.29 -6.63 8.52
C ARG A 9 3.69 -6.61 7.92
N LYS A 10 4.08 -5.52 7.28
CA LYS A 10 5.41 -5.34 6.72
C LYS A 10 6.46 -5.30 7.83
N ASN A 11 6.25 -4.47 8.83
CA ASN A 11 7.16 -4.34 9.97
C ASN A 11 7.32 -5.63 10.79
N ALA A 12 6.34 -6.52 10.77
CA ALA A 12 6.45 -7.82 11.42
C ALA A 12 7.46 -8.75 10.72
N VAL A 13 7.84 -8.46 9.48
CA VAL A 13 8.85 -9.20 8.71
C VAL A 13 10.19 -8.47 8.73
N THR A 14 10.20 -7.16 8.40
CA THR A 14 11.45 -6.37 8.33
C THR A 14 12.14 -6.17 9.69
N GLY A 15 11.44 -6.39 10.80
CA GLY A 15 12.00 -6.36 12.14
C GLY A 15 12.60 -7.69 12.61
N LEU A 16 12.70 -8.69 11.74
CA LEU A 16 13.32 -9.98 12.04
C LEU A 16 14.76 -10.00 11.50
N ASP A 17 15.67 -10.52 12.29
CA ASP A 17 17.01 -10.80 11.82
C ASP A 17 16.96 -11.91 10.76
N PHE A 18 17.83 -11.82 9.77
CA PHE A 18 18.01 -12.88 8.76
C PHE A 18 19.35 -13.60 8.97
N GLU A 19 19.42 -14.84 8.53
CA GLU A 19 20.59 -15.66 8.55
C GLU A 19 20.77 -16.34 7.18
N VAL A 20 21.99 -16.36 6.67
CA VAL A 20 22.33 -17.10 5.44
C VAL A 20 22.80 -18.49 5.81
N ILE A 21 21.97 -19.51 5.54
CA ILE A 21 22.27 -20.90 5.86
C ILE A 21 23.05 -21.53 4.71
N PRO A 22 24.25 -22.14 4.96
CA PRO A 22 25.00 -22.87 3.95
C PRO A 22 24.17 -24.02 3.35
N PHE A 23 24.36 -24.31 2.07
CA PHE A 23 23.67 -25.41 1.39
C PHE A 23 24.01 -26.78 1.98
N GLY A 24 25.24 -26.96 2.42
CA GLY A 24 25.74 -28.21 3.03
C GLY A 24 26.87 -27.94 4.00
N ASP A 25 27.56 -29.05 4.39
CA ASP A 25 28.65 -29.00 5.38
C ASP A 25 30.04 -28.79 4.76
N GLU A 26 30.14 -28.77 3.44
CA GLU A 26 31.39 -28.57 2.72
C GLU A 26 31.99 -27.18 3.01
N PRO A 27 33.33 -27.04 3.07
CA PRO A 27 33.98 -25.76 3.32
C PRO A 27 33.58 -24.68 2.32
N LEU A 28 33.38 -25.04 1.05
CA LEU A 28 32.99 -24.14 -0.01
C LEU A 28 31.54 -23.60 0.21
N ASP A 29 30.64 -24.44 0.71
CA ASP A 29 29.25 -24.01 0.98
C ASP A 29 29.22 -22.95 2.07
N LYS A 30 30.07 -23.08 3.09
CA LYS A 30 30.22 -22.09 4.17
C LYS A 30 30.82 -20.78 3.66
N GLU A 31 31.88 -20.85 2.87
CA GLU A 31 32.53 -19.69 2.25
C GLU A 31 31.55 -18.90 1.35
N ILE A 32 30.70 -19.61 0.58
CA ILE A 32 29.66 -18.98 -0.23
C ILE A 32 28.60 -18.30 0.66
N ALA A 33 28.17 -18.95 1.73
CA ALA A 33 27.17 -18.38 2.64
C ALA A 33 27.71 -17.12 3.32
N ASP A 34 28.93 -17.15 3.84
CA ASP A 34 29.59 -16.03 4.48
C ASP A 34 29.75 -14.84 3.48
N PHE A 35 30.16 -15.12 2.24
CA PHE A 35 30.25 -14.11 1.19
C PHE A 35 28.90 -13.47 0.87
N ILE A 36 27.83 -14.26 0.77
CA ILE A 36 26.47 -13.74 0.51
C ILE A 36 25.98 -12.90 1.70
N GLU A 37 26.24 -13.36 2.92
CA GLU A 37 25.85 -12.62 4.13
C GLU A 37 26.58 -11.26 4.20
N GLU A 38 27.86 -11.22 3.89
CA GLU A 38 28.62 -9.99 3.79
C GLU A 38 28.06 -9.05 2.72
N GLN A 39 27.70 -9.56 1.54
CA GLN A 39 27.06 -8.77 0.48
C GLN A 39 25.72 -8.16 0.92
N LEU A 40 24.87 -8.94 1.60
CA LEU A 40 23.56 -8.46 2.07
C LEU A 40 23.71 -7.41 3.18
N ASN A 41 24.62 -7.65 4.13
CA ASN A 41 24.94 -6.70 5.20
C ASN A 41 25.61 -5.41 4.68
N GLY A 42 26.28 -5.47 3.55
CA GLY A 42 26.91 -4.32 2.88
C GLY A 42 25.92 -3.41 2.14
N ILE A 43 24.67 -3.85 1.93
CA ILE A 43 23.65 -3.03 1.26
C ILE A 43 23.12 -1.98 2.24
N GLU A 44 23.31 -0.71 1.89
CA GLU A 44 22.74 0.39 2.65
C GLU A 44 21.20 0.29 2.65
N SER A 45 20.59 0.30 3.84
CA SER A 45 19.13 0.20 4.01
C SER A 45 18.50 -1.09 3.41
N PHE A 46 19.07 -2.26 3.69
CA PHE A 46 18.50 -3.54 3.24
C PHE A 46 17.05 -3.74 3.74
N GLU A 47 16.72 -3.25 4.94
CA GLU A 47 15.34 -3.22 5.45
C GLU A 47 14.37 -2.47 4.53
N ASP A 48 14.82 -1.39 3.88
CA ASP A 48 13.99 -0.66 2.92
C ASP A 48 13.72 -1.50 1.66
N VAL A 49 14.70 -2.29 1.22
CA VAL A 49 14.53 -3.23 0.10
C VAL A 49 13.49 -4.29 0.46
N GLU A 50 13.56 -4.86 1.67
CA GLU A 50 12.57 -5.81 2.16
C GLU A 50 11.19 -5.20 2.26
N ASN A 51 11.09 -4.00 2.85
CA ASN A 51 9.85 -3.26 2.97
C ASN A 51 9.20 -3.00 1.60
N ASP A 52 10.00 -2.64 0.61
CA ASP A 52 9.55 -2.41 -0.77
C ASP A 52 9.10 -3.71 -1.45
N LEU A 53 9.80 -4.82 -1.24
CA LEU A 53 9.40 -6.14 -1.75
C LEU A 53 8.09 -6.61 -1.11
N LEU A 54 7.88 -6.30 0.18
CA LEU A 54 6.63 -6.59 0.91
C LEU A 54 5.43 -5.79 0.42
N ASP A 55 5.61 -4.76 -0.41
CA ASP A 55 4.52 -4.11 -1.13
C ASP A 55 3.70 -5.10 -1.99
N ALA A 56 4.28 -6.24 -2.33
CA ALA A 56 3.57 -7.34 -2.97
C ALA A 56 2.33 -7.79 -2.21
N ILE A 57 2.30 -7.70 -0.88
CA ILE A 57 1.14 -8.03 -0.04
C ILE A 57 -0.07 -7.19 -0.47
N GLY A 58 0.15 -5.89 -0.63
CA GLY A 58 -0.90 -4.98 -1.07
C GLY A 58 -1.21 -5.10 -2.56
N LYS A 59 -0.19 -5.04 -3.38
CA LYS A 59 -0.28 -4.85 -4.84
C LYS A 59 -0.33 -6.16 -5.64
N GLY A 60 0.09 -7.29 -5.04
CA GLY A 60 0.12 -8.62 -5.65
C GLY A 60 1.52 -9.08 -6.06
N PHE A 61 2.38 -8.17 -6.45
CA PHE A 61 3.80 -8.40 -6.71
C PHE A 61 4.61 -7.14 -6.45
N ALA A 62 5.90 -7.29 -6.24
CA ALA A 62 6.89 -6.21 -6.20
C ALA A 62 8.14 -6.65 -6.96
N VAL A 63 8.86 -5.70 -7.52
CA VAL A 63 10.06 -5.97 -8.31
C VAL A 63 11.17 -5.02 -7.91
N SER A 64 12.33 -5.58 -7.57
CA SER A 64 13.55 -4.84 -7.34
C SER A 64 14.62 -5.23 -8.36
N GLU A 65 15.36 -4.27 -8.85
CA GLU A 65 16.47 -4.46 -9.79
C GLU A 65 17.78 -4.52 -9.02
N ILE A 66 18.56 -5.57 -9.26
CA ILE A 66 19.90 -5.73 -8.71
C ILE A 66 20.85 -4.92 -9.59
N LEU A 67 21.56 -4.00 -8.99
CA LEU A 67 22.67 -3.25 -9.61
C LEU A 67 23.96 -3.97 -9.25
N TRP A 68 24.50 -4.66 -10.24
CA TRP A 68 25.75 -5.38 -10.09
C TRP A 68 26.96 -4.44 -10.22
N GLY A 69 27.94 -4.63 -9.39
CA GLY A 69 29.25 -3.98 -9.43
C GLY A 69 30.36 -5.02 -9.59
N TYR A 70 31.59 -4.52 -9.57
CA TYR A 70 32.79 -5.35 -9.60
C TYR A 70 33.78 -4.80 -8.58
N ASP A 71 34.19 -5.66 -7.64
CA ASP A 71 35.10 -5.30 -6.58
C ASP A 71 36.06 -6.45 -6.29
N GLU A 72 37.35 -6.17 -6.13
CA GLU A 72 38.43 -7.11 -5.81
C GLU A 72 38.43 -8.43 -6.63
N GLY A 73 37.96 -8.37 -7.88
CA GLY A 73 37.92 -9.57 -8.76
C GLY A 73 36.61 -10.33 -8.69
N HIS A 74 35.65 -9.93 -7.86
CA HIS A 74 34.36 -10.55 -7.68
C HIS A 74 33.22 -9.68 -8.22
N VAL A 75 32.15 -10.33 -8.68
CA VAL A 75 30.88 -9.65 -8.98
C VAL A 75 30.13 -9.47 -7.67
N VAL A 76 29.83 -8.23 -7.32
CA VAL A 76 29.19 -7.84 -6.06
C VAL A 76 27.85 -7.16 -6.29
N VAL A 77 26.97 -7.23 -5.30
CA VAL A 77 25.73 -6.46 -5.30
C VAL A 77 26.04 -5.03 -4.85
N GLN A 78 26.05 -4.09 -5.79
CA GLN A 78 26.31 -2.69 -5.48
C GLN A 78 25.10 -2.01 -4.85
N ASP A 79 23.88 -2.37 -5.29
CA ASP A 79 22.65 -1.78 -4.79
C ASP A 79 21.43 -2.62 -5.26
N ILE A 80 20.30 -2.52 -4.56
CA ILE A 80 19.04 -3.11 -4.96
C ILE A 80 17.97 -2.01 -4.99
N LYS A 81 17.44 -1.71 -6.17
CA LYS A 81 16.47 -0.62 -6.36
C LYS A 81 15.10 -1.11 -6.76
N THR A 82 14.11 -0.75 -5.97
CA THR A 82 12.71 -1.01 -6.31
C THR A 82 12.31 -0.33 -7.60
N ARG A 83 11.61 -1.07 -8.43
CA ARG A 83 11.05 -0.59 -9.69
C ARG A 83 9.54 -0.57 -9.67
N HIS A 84 8.98 0.53 -10.18
CA HIS A 84 7.53 0.74 -10.17
C HIS A 84 6.80 -0.35 -10.97
N GLN A 85 5.75 -0.97 -10.38
CA GLN A 85 5.01 -2.09 -10.96
C GLN A 85 4.40 -1.78 -12.33
N LYS A 86 4.12 -0.52 -12.67
CA LYS A 86 3.61 -0.12 -14.00
C LYS A 86 4.51 -0.55 -15.16
N ARG A 87 5.79 -0.78 -14.90
CA ARG A 87 6.76 -1.22 -15.92
C ARG A 87 6.67 -2.70 -16.22
N PHE A 88 6.02 -3.48 -15.36
CA PHE A 88 5.96 -4.93 -15.43
C PHE A 88 4.54 -5.40 -15.67
N PHE A 89 4.41 -6.49 -16.39
CA PHE A 89 3.11 -7.12 -16.62
C PHE A 89 3.28 -8.62 -16.89
N TRP A 90 2.20 -9.36 -16.65
CA TRP A 90 2.10 -10.76 -17.00
C TRP A 90 1.51 -10.84 -18.39
N ASP A 91 2.25 -11.41 -19.33
CA ASP A 91 1.76 -11.70 -20.67
C ASP A 91 1.01 -13.05 -20.65
N THR A 92 -0.26 -12.99 -21.02
CA THR A 92 -1.13 -14.18 -21.00
C THR A 92 -0.99 -15.05 -22.25
N LEU A 93 -0.28 -14.58 -23.28
CA LEU A 93 -0.08 -15.32 -24.51
C LEU A 93 1.02 -16.37 -24.35
N ASP A 94 2.11 -15.99 -23.71
CA ASP A 94 3.26 -16.88 -23.49
C ASP A 94 3.48 -17.23 -22.01
N ASP A 95 2.54 -16.83 -21.14
CA ASP A 95 2.53 -17.06 -19.70
C ASP A 95 3.82 -16.57 -19.00
N SER A 96 4.37 -15.44 -19.47
CA SER A 96 5.63 -14.90 -19.02
C SER A 96 5.49 -13.54 -18.33
N PHE A 97 6.45 -13.23 -17.46
CA PHE A 97 6.54 -11.93 -16.81
C PHE A 97 7.53 -11.04 -17.56
N LYS A 98 7.04 -9.87 -18.02
CA LYS A 98 7.78 -8.96 -18.91
C LYS A 98 7.96 -7.57 -18.30
N VAL A 99 9.01 -6.89 -18.72
CA VAL A 99 9.29 -5.48 -18.40
C VAL A 99 9.18 -4.61 -19.65
N ARG A 100 8.49 -3.48 -19.54
CA ARG A 100 8.45 -2.45 -20.58
C ARG A 100 9.64 -1.52 -20.45
N THR A 101 10.34 -1.31 -21.54
CA THR A 101 11.43 -0.34 -21.66
C THR A 101 11.06 0.73 -22.67
N LYS A 102 11.89 1.78 -22.80
CA LYS A 102 11.69 2.83 -23.81
C LYS A 102 11.80 2.24 -25.23
N ASP A 103 12.73 1.30 -25.40
CA ASP A 103 13.07 0.71 -26.70
C ASP A 103 12.17 -0.48 -27.05
N ALA A 104 11.45 -1.05 -26.05
CA ALA A 104 10.53 -2.17 -26.20
C ALA A 104 9.26 -1.93 -25.34
N PRO A 105 8.33 -1.10 -25.81
CA PRO A 105 7.07 -0.81 -25.12
C PRO A 105 6.14 -2.02 -25.03
N GLU A 106 6.25 -2.98 -25.95
CA GLU A 106 5.56 -4.28 -25.94
C GLU A 106 6.05 -5.20 -24.81
N GLY A 107 7.25 -4.91 -24.28
CA GLY A 107 7.87 -5.66 -23.19
C GLY A 107 8.83 -6.74 -23.65
N ILE A 108 9.85 -6.96 -22.84
CA ILE A 108 10.84 -8.04 -23.00
C ILE A 108 10.82 -8.93 -21.75
N LEU A 109 11.27 -10.17 -21.89
CA LEU A 109 11.51 -11.05 -20.75
C LEU A 109 12.50 -10.39 -19.79
N LEU A 110 12.32 -10.63 -18.50
CA LEU A 110 13.27 -10.15 -17.51
C LEU A 110 14.64 -10.78 -17.75
N PRO A 111 15.71 -9.98 -17.91
CA PRO A 111 17.06 -10.52 -17.96
C PRO A 111 17.36 -11.39 -16.72
N ALA A 112 18.03 -12.50 -16.94
CA ALA A 112 18.43 -13.40 -15.86
C ALA A 112 19.30 -12.67 -14.83
N ASN A 113 19.14 -13.02 -13.58
CA ASN A 113 19.91 -12.52 -12.43
C ASN A 113 19.93 -10.97 -12.26
N LYS A 114 18.95 -10.27 -12.87
CA LYS A 114 18.85 -8.82 -12.79
C LYS A 114 17.73 -8.33 -11.89
N PHE A 115 16.69 -9.13 -11.70
CA PHE A 115 15.50 -8.72 -10.96
C PHE A 115 15.12 -9.73 -9.89
N ILE A 116 14.77 -9.22 -8.71
CA ILE A 116 14.07 -9.95 -7.67
C ILE A 116 12.58 -9.70 -7.87
N VAL A 117 11.80 -10.76 -8.07
CA VAL A 117 10.35 -10.68 -8.24
C VAL A 117 9.68 -11.35 -7.06
N HIS A 118 9.18 -10.55 -6.12
CA HIS A 118 8.38 -11.05 -5.01
C HIS A 118 6.90 -11.08 -5.40
N ARG A 119 6.25 -12.23 -5.18
CA ARG A 119 4.83 -12.46 -5.50
C ARG A 119 4.07 -12.89 -4.25
N TYR A 120 3.02 -12.16 -3.94
CA TYR A 120 2.12 -12.51 -2.84
C TYR A 120 1.11 -13.55 -3.31
N LYS A 121 1.32 -14.82 -2.94
CA LYS A 121 0.48 -15.96 -3.33
C LYS A 121 -0.66 -16.20 -2.34
N ALA A 122 -1.55 -15.21 -2.15
CA ALA A 122 -2.69 -15.36 -1.25
C ALA A 122 -3.75 -16.35 -1.78
N ARG A 123 -3.76 -16.63 -3.07
CA ARG A 123 -4.70 -17.53 -3.74
C ARG A 123 -4.13 -18.05 -5.04
N SER A 124 -4.69 -19.16 -5.55
CA SER A 124 -4.41 -19.66 -6.89
C SER A 124 -4.91 -18.71 -7.99
N GLY A 125 -4.34 -18.76 -9.17
CA GLY A 125 -4.69 -17.94 -10.32
C GLY A 125 -3.63 -16.91 -10.68
N HIS A 126 -4.01 -15.79 -11.26
CA HIS A 126 -3.08 -14.77 -11.76
C HIS A 126 -2.13 -14.26 -10.69
N THR A 127 -0.86 -14.56 -10.86
CA THR A 127 0.21 -14.21 -9.93
C THR A 127 0.35 -12.71 -9.67
N SER A 128 -0.02 -11.86 -10.63
CA SER A 128 0.04 -10.40 -10.51
C SER A 128 -1.21 -9.77 -9.89
N ARG A 129 -2.27 -10.55 -9.60
CA ARG A 129 -3.57 -10.04 -9.15
C ARG A 129 -4.02 -10.55 -7.78
N ALA A 130 -3.10 -11.10 -7.00
CA ALA A 130 -3.39 -11.66 -5.68
C ALA A 130 -3.33 -10.64 -4.53
N GLY A 131 -3.01 -9.37 -4.80
CA GLY A 131 -2.84 -8.33 -3.79
C GLY A 131 -4.11 -8.01 -3.00
N ILE A 132 -3.96 -7.78 -1.71
CA ILE A 132 -5.06 -7.48 -0.77
C ILE A 132 -5.80 -6.19 -1.17
N LEU A 133 -5.10 -5.19 -1.68
CA LEU A 133 -5.71 -3.91 -2.07
C LEU A 133 -6.84 -4.09 -3.08
N ARG A 134 -6.72 -5.06 -3.99
CA ARG A 134 -7.76 -5.37 -4.96
C ARG A 134 -9.07 -5.87 -4.30
N VAL A 135 -8.95 -6.63 -3.21
CA VAL A 135 -10.10 -7.17 -2.48
C VAL A 135 -10.78 -6.09 -1.64
N VAL A 136 -9.97 -5.24 -0.99
CA VAL A 136 -10.49 -4.25 -0.03
C VAL A 136 -10.83 -2.90 -0.67
N ALA A 137 -10.49 -2.68 -1.95
CA ALA A 137 -10.71 -1.39 -2.63
C ALA A 137 -12.16 -0.91 -2.56
N TRP A 138 -13.12 -1.81 -2.80
CA TRP A 138 -14.55 -1.48 -2.74
C TRP A 138 -15.00 -1.16 -1.32
N MET A 139 -14.55 -1.93 -0.32
CA MET A 139 -14.87 -1.68 1.09
C MET A 139 -14.26 -0.35 1.57
N TYR A 140 -13.08 -0.01 1.10
CA TYR A 140 -12.46 1.29 1.38
C TYR A 140 -13.28 2.44 0.78
N LEU A 141 -13.75 2.28 -0.45
CA LEU A 141 -14.58 3.27 -1.13
C LEU A 141 -15.91 3.47 -0.39
N PHE A 142 -16.63 2.39 -0.09
CA PHE A 142 -17.90 2.45 0.63
C PHE A 142 -17.75 3.08 2.01
N LYS A 143 -16.71 2.70 2.75
CA LYS A 143 -16.41 3.33 4.05
C LYS A 143 -16.23 4.85 3.94
N ASN A 144 -15.60 5.35 2.88
CA ASN A 144 -15.45 6.79 2.69
C ASN A 144 -16.78 7.47 2.37
N TYR A 145 -17.67 6.82 1.62
CA TYR A 145 -19.02 7.32 1.39
C TYR A 145 -19.84 7.36 2.68
N ASP A 146 -19.83 6.27 3.47
CA ASP A 146 -20.52 6.20 4.75
C ASP A 146 -20.07 7.32 5.70
N LEU A 147 -18.75 7.57 5.78
CA LEU A 147 -18.22 8.66 6.60
C LEU A 147 -18.70 10.03 6.11
N LYS A 148 -18.72 10.26 4.80
CA LYS A 148 -19.26 11.50 4.21
C LYS A 148 -20.74 11.67 4.54
N ASP A 149 -21.54 10.63 4.36
CA ASP A 149 -22.97 10.66 4.62
C ASP A 149 -23.24 10.86 6.12
N TRP A 150 -22.43 10.26 6.99
CA TRP A 150 -22.54 10.46 8.43
C TRP A 150 -22.23 11.89 8.85
N VAL A 151 -21.19 12.51 8.27
CA VAL A 151 -20.89 13.93 8.50
C VAL A 151 -22.04 14.81 8.01
N SER A 152 -22.56 14.56 6.81
CA SER A 152 -23.72 15.30 6.26
C SER A 152 -24.97 15.11 7.12
N PHE A 153 -25.21 13.90 7.63
CA PHE A 153 -26.29 13.64 8.56
C PHE A 153 -26.12 14.42 9.88
N ALA A 154 -24.91 14.40 10.44
CA ALA A 154 -24.61 15.17 11.66
C ALA A 154 -24.77 16.68 11.46
N GLU A 155 -24.41 17.19 10.29
CA GLU A 155 -24.57 18.60 9.93
C GLU A 155 -26.05 19.00 9.83
N ILE A 156 -26.88 18.15 9.22
CA ILE A 156 -28.32 18.44 9.02
C ILE A 156 -29.11 18.17 10.30
N TYR A 157 -28.88 17.05 10.97
CA TYR A 157 -29.66 16.53 12.08
C TYR A 157 -28.99 16.65 13.46
N GLY A 158 -27.71 17.06 13.49
CA GLY A 158 -26.97 17.31 14.74
C GLY A 158 -27.50 18.50 15.53
N LEU A 159 -28.21 19.39 14.86
CA LEU A 159 -28.94 20.47 15.52
C LEU A 159 -30.33 19.97 15.94
N PRO A 160 -30.75 20.14 17.20
CA PRO A 160 -32.07 19.71 17.66
C PRO A 160 -33.17 20.47 16.89
N LEU A 161 -34.23 19.74 16.51
CA LEU A 161 -35.40 20.32 15.91
C LEU A 161 -36.02 21.33 16.89
N ARG A 162 -36.16 22.59 16.47
CA ARG A 162 -36.74 23.64 17.27
C ARG A 162 -38.17 23.87 16.85
N LEU A 163 -39.09 23.73 17.79
CA LEU A 163 -40.50 23.90 17.56
C LEU A 163 -41.02 25.10 18.33
N GLY A 164 -41.36 26.19 17.63
CA GLY A 164 -42.05 27.34 18.20
C GLY A 164 -43.57 27.13 18.13
N LYS A 165 -44.26 27.36 19.23
CA LYS A 165 -45.72 27.34 19.29
C LYS A 165 -46.25 28.75 19.58
N TYR A 166 -47.27 29.19 18.88
CA TYR A 166 -47.97 30.43 19.13
C TYR A 166 -49.45 30.18 19.40
N ALA A 167 -50.11 31.11 20.15
CA ALA A 167 -51.50 30.99 20.49
C ALA A 167 -52.40 31.26 19.26
N PRO A 168 -53.63 30.67 19.21
CA PRO A 168 -54.61 31.02 18.19
C PRO A 168 -54.87 32.53 18.22
N GLY A 169 -54.80 33.21 17.09
CA GLY A 169 -54.96 34.67 16.97
C GLY A 169 -53.71 35.49 17.17
N ALA A 170 -52.52 34.90 17.30
CA ALA A 170 -51.26 35.65 17.32
C ALA A 170 -51.09 36.49 16.06
N SER A 171 -50.61 37.72 16.21
CA SER A 171 -50.36 38.65 15.10
C SER A 171 -49.17 38.14 14.24
N ASP A 172 -49.07 38.65 13.02
CA ASP A 172 -47.96 38.30 12.14
C ASP A 172 -46.62 38.83 12.66
N SER A 173 -46.64 39.93 13.42
CA SER A 173 -45.45 40.42 14.13
C SER A 173 -44.99 39.48 15.23
N ASP A 174 -45.89 38.84 15.99
CA ASP A 174 -45.54 37.87 17.03
C ASP A 174 -44.96 36.57 16.42
N LYS A 175 -45.53 36.14 15.28
CA LYS A 175 -44.99 35.00 14.52
C LYS A 175 -43.60 35.29 13.98
N ALA A 176 -43.37 36.49 13.46
CA ALA A 176 -42.03 36.88 12.96
C ALA A 176 -41.01 36.98 14.09
N ALA A 177 -41.37 37.52 15.26
CA ALA A 177 -40.51 37.59 16.43
C ALA A 177 -40.15 36.19 16.95
N LEU A 178 -41.12 35.26 17.00
CA LEU A 178 -40.88 33.86 17.38
C LEU A 178 -39.95 33.15 16.39
N MET A 179 -40.13 33.41 15.10
CA MET A 179 -39.26 32.85 14.06
C MET A 179 -37.83 33.34 14.20
N GLN A 180 -37.62 34.64 14.44
CA GLN A 180 -36.32 35.21 14.70
C GLN A 180 -35.66 34.62 15.95
N ALA A 181 -36.40 34.46 17.05
CA ALA A 181 -35.88 33.82 18.26
C ALA A 181 -35.42 32.37 18.02
N LEU A 182 -36.17 31.58 17.23
CA LEU A 182 -35.81 30.22 16.86
C LEU A 182 -34.53 30.16 16.02
N ILE A 183 -34.32 31.15 15.15
CA ILE A 183 -33.09 31.25 14.33
C ILE A 183 -31.89 31.65 15.20
N GLN A 184 -32.07 32.65 16.09
CA GLN A 184 -30.99 33.16 16.94
C GLN A 184 -30.46 32.11 17.94
N ILE A 185 -31.35 31.32 18.57
CA ILE A 185 -30.94 30.20 19.43
C ILE A 185 -29.97 29.24 18.68
N GLY A 186 -29.98 29.23 17.34
CA GLY A 186 -29.13 28.42 16.51
C GLY A 186 -27.72 28.95 16.32
N SER A 187 -27.56 30.24 16.31
CA SER A 187 -26.27 30.90 16.13
C SER A 187 -25.47 31.00 17.45
N ASP A 188 -26.14 31.00 18.59
CA ASP A 188 -25.53 31.16 19.91
C ASP A 188 -25.12 29.83 20.57
N ALA A 189 -25.42 28.70 19.92
CA ALA A 189 -25.07 27.33 20.40
C ALA A 189 -23.83 26.76 19.74
N ALA A 190 -23.04 27.55 19.02
CA ALA A 190 -21.80 27.16 18.34
C ALA A 190 -20.57 27.69 19.07
#